data_553d2dd53901c54c00582fdd4069f1dd
#
_entry.id   553d2dd53901c54c00582fdd4069f1dd
#
_cell.length_a   1.000
_cell.length_b   1.000
_cell.length_c   1.000
_cell.angle_alpha   90.00
_cell.angle_beta   90.00
_cell.angle_gamma   90.00
#
_symmetry.space_group_name_H-M   'P 1'
#
loop_
_entity.id
_entity.type
_entity.pdbx_description
1 polymer ?
#
loop_
_entity_poly.entity_id
_entity_poly.type
_entity_poly.pdbx_seq_one_letter_code
_entity_poly.pdbx_strand_id
1 'polypeptide(L)'
;PIDTELEARSSKLIAEFEDSVQSLSPDLWVEKSYHKLISHYEEQGWPERSLQVVDIALKQYKYRIEFYITKVRLLMSLSRYEEALEIVNQAYHLSPYDVEIPLLKAKVLTIQGYEEEALLIIDELKLIFQKTDLQEILLMEAFINESMKDFEKMFYTLKEALTINPNNSKALQQIWVSVEFSKKYEESVELHTEIIDKNPYSYLAWYNLGHA
;
A
#
# COMPACT_ATOMS: atom_id res chain seq x y z
N PRO A 1 3.61 -26.38 21.97
CA PRO A 1 4.03 -27.50 21.09
C PRO A 1 3.86 -27.18 19.59
N ILE A 2 2.82 -26.40 19.18
CA ILE A 2 2.58 -26.05 17.76
C ILE A 2 3.57 -24.99 17.28
N ASP A 3 3.91 -24.01 18.12
CA ASP A 3 4.84 -22.92 17.77
C ASP A 3 6.27 -23.42 17.52
N THR A 4 6.74 -24.37 18.33
CA THR A 4 8.09 -24.96 18.19
C THR A 4 8.23 -25.79 16.89
N GLU A 5 7.16 -26.41 16.41
CA GLU A 5 7.17 -27.18 15.15
C GLU A 5 7.11 -26.24 13.92
N LEU A 6 6.42 -25.10 14.03
CA LEU A 6 6.38 -24.08 13.02
C LEU A 6 7.73 -23.35 12.88
N GLU A 7 8.38 -23.02 14.01
CA GLU A 7 9.72 -22.44 14.05
C GLU A 7 10.78 -23.37 13.47
N ALA A 8 10.72 -24.66 13.80
CA ALA A 8 11.64 -25.66 13.26
C ALA A 8 11.48 -25.83 11.73
N ARG A 9 10.24 -25.81 11.23
CA ARG A 9 9.96 -25.86 9.80
C ARG A 9 10.44 -24.60 9.06
N SER A 10 10.28 -23.42 9.68
CA SER A 10 10.77 -22.17 9.10
C SER A 10 12.31 -22.13 9.06
N SER A 11 12.96 -22.55 10.13
CA SER A 11 14.45 -22.64 10.20
C SER A 11 15.03 -23.59 9.17
N LYS A 12 14.37 -24.74 8.94
CA LYS A 12 14.76 -25.70 7.91
C LYS A 12 14.60 -25.11 6.50
N LEU A 13 13.49 -24.43 6.24
CA LEU A 13 13.21 -23.78 4.95
C LEU A 13 14.25 -22.70 4.63
N ILE A 14 14.66 -21.91 5.64
CA ILE A 14 15.70 -20.89 5.51
C ILE A 14 17.04 -21.53 5.16
N ALA A 15 17.45 -22.58 5.90
CA ALA A 15 18.69 -23.27 5.65
C ALA A 15 18.74 -23.88 4.24
N GLU A 16 17.66 -24.52 3.79
CA GLU A 16 17.55 -25.07 2.44
C GLU A 16 17.60 -23.96 1.37
N PHE A 17 17.01 -22.80 1.63
CA PHE A 17 17.11 -21.66 0.71
C PHE A 17 18.52 -21.10 0.62
N GLU A 18 19.19 -20.88 1.75
CA GLU A 18 20.56 -20.37 1.78
C GLU A 18 21.52 -21.33 1.04
N ASP A 19 21.35 -22.64 1.23
CA ASP A 19 22.12 -23.65 0.50
C ASP A 19 21.81 -23.62 -1.01
N SER A 20 20.55 -23.48 -1.42
CA SER A 20 20.15 -23.42 -2.82
C SER A 20 20.67 -22.17 -3.53
N VAL A 21 20.72 -21.03 -2.84
CA VAL A 21 21.32 -19.78 -3.36
C VAL A 21 22.82 -19.92 -3.56
N GLN A 22 23.52 -20.59 -2.62
CA GLN A 22 24.97 -20.84 -2.72
C GLN A 22 25.34 -21.84 -3.81
N SER A 23 24.52 -22.89 -4.00
CA SER A 23 24.77 -23.94 -4.98
C SER A 23 24.35 -23.55 -6.42
N LEU A 24 23.78 -22.38 -6.65
CA LEU A 24 23.21 -21.93 -7.95
C LEU A 24 22.18 -22.91 -8.54
N SER A 25 21.64 -23.81 -7.73
CA SER A 25 20.58 -24.75 -8.11
C SER A 25 19.31 -24.40 -7.38
N PRO A 26 18.47 -23.49 -7.91
CA PRO A 26 17.19 -23.23 -7.30
C PRO A 26 16.33 -24.47 -7.45
N ASP A 27 16.14 -25.22 -6.36
CA ASP A 27 15.12 -26.25 -6.30
C ASP A 27 13.76 -25.60 -6.64
N LEU A 28 12.92 -26.37 -7.36
CA LEU A 28 11.58 -25.92 -7.73
C LEU A 28 10.71 -25.87 -6.47
N TRP A 29 10.69 -24.69 -5.84
CA TRP A 29 9.93 -24.46 -4.61
C TRP A 29 8.48 -24.15 -4.92
N VAL A 30 7.59 -24.56 -4.03
CA VAL A 30 6.17 -24.19 -4.14
C VAL A 30 5.99 -22.73 -3.75
N GLU A 31 5.08 -22.03 -4.44
CA GLU A 31 4.79 -20.61 -4.27
C GLU A 31 4.68 -20.19 -2.79
N LYS A 32 3.97 -20.99 -1.99
CA LYS A 32 3.79 -20.75 -0.54
C LYS A 32 5.11 -20.68 0.25
N SER A 33 6.15 -21.38 -0.20
CA SER A 33 7.46 -21.35 0.45
C SER A 33 8.17 -20.02 0.23
N TYR A 34 8.05 -19.44 -0.99
CA TYR A 34 8.58 -18.10 -1.27
C TYR A 34 7.91 -17.04 -0.41
N HIS A 35 6.58 -17.05 -0.28
CA HIS A 35 5.86 -16.11 0.58
C HIS A 35 6.30 -16.19 2.05
N LYS A 36 6.51 -17.41 2.58
CA LYS A 36 7.00 -17.59 3.95
C LYS A 36 8.40 -17.03 4.15
N LEU A 37 9.31 -17.25 3.18
CA LEU A 37 10.67 -16.71 3.25
C LEU A 37 10.68 -15.20 3.16
N ILE A 38 9.89 -14.61 2.27
CA ILE A 38 9.74 -13.17 2.12
C ILE A 38 9.28 -12.58 3.46
N SER A 39 8.16 -13.07 4.02
CA SER A 39 7.64 -12.60 5.31
C SER A 39 8.68 -12.73 6.42
N HIS A 40 9.40 -13.85 6.49
CA HIS A 40 10.44 -14.06 7.49
C HIS A 40 11.54 -13.00 7.40
N TYR A 41 12.08 -12.75 6.19
CA TYR A 41 13.14 -11.76 6.03
C TYR A 41 12.65 -10.31 6.24
N GLU A 42 11.39 -10.01 5.91
CA GLU A 42 10.77 -8.72 6.23
C GLU A 42 10.64 -8.51 7.75
N GLU A 43 10.19 -9.53 8.49
CA GLU A 43 10.10 -9.52 9.97
C GLU A 43 11.47 -9.33 10.65
N GLN A 44 12.54 -9.87 10.04
CA GLN A 44 13.91 -9.67 10.52
C GLN A 44 14.51 -8.31 10.12
N GLY A 45 13.82 -7.51 9.30
CA GLY A 45 14.32 -6.24 8.78
C GLY A 45 15.42 -6.40 7.74
N TRP A 46 15.38 -7.47 6.93
CA TRP A 46 16.35 -7.79 5.87
C TRP A 46 15.72 -7.70 4.47
N PRO A 47 15.31 -6.51 4.03
CA PRO A 47 14.57 -6.33 2.77
C PRO A 47 15.37 -6.75 1.53
N GLU A 48 16.71 -6.65 1.55
CA GLU A 48 17.57 -7.13 0.46
C GLU A 48 17.50 -8.65 0.30
N ARG A 49 17.39 -9.40 1.41
CA ARG A 49 17.18 -10.85 1.37
C ARG A 49 15.80 -11.18 0.83
N SER A 50 14.76 -10.47 1.28
CA SER A 50 13.41 -10.61 0.73
C SER A 50 13.41 -10.37 -0.78
N LEU A 51 14.13 -9.36 -1.25
CA LEU A 51 14.26 -9.03 -2.67
C LEU A 51 14.91 -10.17 -3.47
N GLN A 52 15.97 -10.79 -2.95
CA GLN A 52 16.61 -11.97 -3.58
C GLN A 52 15.62 -13.12 -3.71
N VAL A 53 14.82 -13.38 -2.68
CA VAL A 53 13.77 -14.43 -2.71
C VAL A 53 12.74 -14.15 -3.79
N VAL A 54 12.26 -12.90 -3.88
CA VAL A 54 11.29 -12.48 -4.90
C VAL A 54 11.87 -12.60 -6.30
N ASP A 55 13.15 -12.26 -6.51
CA ASP A 55 13.80 -12.40 -7.81
C ASP A 55 13.90 -13.86 -8.28
N ILE A 56 14.12 -14.78 -7.35
CA ILE A 56 14.11 -16.21 -7.65
C ILE A 56 12.68 -16.68 -7.93
N ALA A 57 11.71 -16.26 -7.11
CA ALA A 57 10.30 -16.58 -7.31
C ALA A 57 9.78 -16.11 -8.68
N LEU A 58 10.15 -14.92 -9.12
CA LEU A 58 9.77 -14.37 -10.43
C LEU A 58 10.40 -15.12 -11.62
N LYS A 59 11.57 -15.74 -11.47
CA LYS A 59 12.13 -16.62 -12.50
C LYS A 59 11.28 -17.87 -12.70
N GLN A 60 10.70 -18.41 -11.63
CA GLN A 60 9.85 -19.59 -11.65
C GLN A 60 8.38 -19.25 -11.95
N TYR A 61 7.85 -18.20 -11.36
CA TYR A 61 6.45 -17.77 -11.41
C TYR A 61 6.31 -16.42 -12.15
N LYS A 62 6.69 -16.39 -13.42
CA LYS A 62 6.82 -15.17 -14.26
C LYS A 62 5.55 -14.33 -14.40
N TYR A 63 4.38 -14.94 -14.19
CA TYR A 63 3.09 -14.28 -14.39
C TYR A 63 2.31 -14.08 -13.08
N ARG A 64 2.94 -14.34 -11.93
CA ARG A 64 2.33 -14.12 -10.63
C ARG A 64 2.49 -12.69 -10.19
N ILE A 65 1.39 -11.97 -10.27
CA ILE A 65 1.34 -10.52 -10.02
C ILE A 65 1.73 -10.16 -8.59
N GLU A 66 1.41 -11.02 -7.64
CA GLU A 66 1.70 -10.84 -6.22
C GLU A 66 3.21 -10.69 -5.95
N PHE A 67 4.07 -11.37 -6.71
CA PHE A 67 5.52 -11.20 -6.60
C PHE A 67 6.02 -9.88 -7.19
N TYR A 68 5.37 -9.36 -8.25
CA TYR A 68 5.69 -8.02 -8.77
C TYR A 68 5.32 -6.94 -7.76
N ILE A 69 4.11 -7.01 -7.18
CA ILE A 69 3.64 -6.09 -6.13
C ILE A 69 4.60 -6.11 -4.94
N THR A 70 4.96 -7.30 -4.47
CA THR A 70 5.92 -7.48 -3.36
C THR A 70 7.28 -6.89 -3.72
N LYS A 71 7.79 -7.12 -4.94
CA LYS A 71 9.05 -6.55 -5.40
C LYS A 71 9.04 -5.03 -5.41
N VAL A 72 7.96 -4.43 -5.92
CA VAL A 72 7.80 -2.96 -5.92
C VAL A 72 7.81 -2.41 -4.49
N ARG A 73 7.08 -3.03 -3.57
CA ARG A 73 7.04 -2.61 -2.16
C ARG A 73 8.42 -2.69 -1.49
N LEU A 74 9.16 -3.77 -1.73
CA LEU A 74 10.53 -3.94 -1.23
C LEU A 74 11.48 -2.90 -1.82
N LEU A 75 11.43 -2.65 -3.13
CA LEU A 75 12.26 -1.64 -3.79
C LEU A 75 11.96 -0.23 -3.24
N MET A 76 10.67 0.08 -2.99
CA MET A 76 10.28 1.33 -2.34
C MET A 76 10.84 1.46 -0.92
N SER A 77 10.81 0.39 -0.12
CA SER A 77 11.37 0.38 1.24
C SER A 77 12.89 0.59 1.25
N LEU A 78 13.57 0.19 0.17
CA LEU A 78 14.99 0.39 -0.08
C LEU A 78 15.29 1.73 -0.79
N SER A 79 14.30 2.58 -1.00
CA SER A 79 14.39 3.86 -1.74
C SER A 79 14.90 3.71 -3.19
N ARG A 80 14.71 2.53 -3.79
CA ARG A 80 15.09 2.21 -5.18
C ARG A 80 13.91 2.48 -6.12
N TYR A 81 13.49 3.74 -6.21
CA TYR A 81 12.22 4.14 -6.85
C TYR A 81 12.22 3.97 -8.37
N GLU A 82 13.35 4.19 -9.06
CA GLU A 82 13.46 3.98 -10.50
C GLU A 82 13.21 2.51 -10.86
N GLU A 83 13.82 1.59 -10.12
CA GLU A 83 13.62 0.15 -10.31
C GLU A 83 12.18 -0.26 -9.94
N ALA A 84 11.62 0.33 -8.89
CA ALA A 84 10.22 0.11 -8.53
C ALA A 84 9.28 0.51 -9.67
N LEU A 85 9.54 1.64 -10.34
CA LEU A 85 8.75 2.12 -11.47
C LEU A 85 8.87 1.18 -12.68
N GLU A 86 10.04 0.63 -12.95
CA GLU A 86 10.23 -0.37 -14.01
C GLU A 86 9.41 -1.64 -13.73
N ILE A 87 9.46 -2.14 -12.48
CA ILE A 87 8.75 -3.37 -12.10
C ILE A 87 7.24 -3.17 -12.09
N VAL A 88 6.73 -2.04 -11.61
CA VAL A 88 5.29 -1.78 -11.63
C VAL A 88 4.75 -1.60 -13.05
N ASN A 89 5.53 -1.04 -13.97
CA ASN A 89 5.17 -0.98 -15.40
C ASN A 89 5.09 -2.38 -16.02
N GLN A 90 6.00 -3.30 -15.67
CA GLN A 90 5.91 -4.70 -16.11
C GLN A 90 4.64 -5.36 -15.56
N ALA A 91 4.33 -5.16 -14.27
CA ALA A 91 3.11 -5.65 -13.65
C ALA A 91 1.84 -5.13 -14.33
N TYR A 92 1.81 -3.86 -14.70
CA TYR A 92 0.68 -3.23 -15.38
C TYR A 92 0.38 -3.88 -16.74
N HIS A 93 1.41 -4.29 -17.48
CA HIS A 93 1.22 -5.03 -18.74
C HIS A 93 0.68 -6.45 -18.54
N LEU A 94 0.93 -7.06 -17.38
CA LEU A 94 0.43 -8.40 -17.06
C LEU A 94 -1.01 -8.39 -16.56
N SER A 95 -1.41 -7.37 -15.82
CA SER A 95 -2.76 -7.25 -15.22
C SER A 95 -3.26 -5.80 -15.25
N PRO A 96 -3.70 -5.29 -16.42
CA PRO A 96 -4.10 -3.89 -16.58
C PRO A 96 -5.43 -3.54 -15.88
N TYR A 97 -6.20 -4.53 -15.44
CA TYR A 97 -7.49 -4.33 -14.77
C TYR A 97 -7.42 -4.50 -13.24
N ASP A 98 -6.24 -4.70 -12.69
CA ASP A 98 -6.04 -4.77 -11.25
C ASP A 98 -5.87 -3.35 -10.71
N VAL A 99 -6.71 -2.95 -9.75
CA VAL A 99 -6.68 -1.59 -9.19
C VAL A 99 -5.42 -1.32 -8.36
N GLU A 100 -4.86 -2.36 -7.74
CA GLU A 100 -3.68 -2.23 -6.86
C GLU A 100 -2.43 -1.77 -7.63
N ILE A 101 -2.25 -2.24 -8.86
CA ILE A 101 -1.06 -1.93 -9.66
C ILE A 101 -0.98 -0.45 -10.04
N PRO A 102 -2.02 0.17 -10.66
CA PRO A 102 -1.97 1.60 -10.94
C PRO A 102 -1.90 2.46 -9.67
N LEU A 103 -2.53 2.05 -8.56
CA LEU A 103 -2.37 2.75 -7.28
C LEU A 103 -0.92 2.69 -6.78
N LEU A 104 -0.27 1.54 -6.91
CA LEU A 104 1.14 1.38 -6.56
C LEU A 104 2.05 2.22 -7.47
N LYS A 105 1.73 2.30 -8.78
CA LYS A 105 2.43 3.18 -9.73
C LYS A 105 2.26 4.65 -9.36
N ALA A 106 1.04 5.08 -9.06
CA ALA A 106 0.77 6.45 -8.61
C ALA A 106 1.57 6.79 -7.35
N LYS A 107 1.66 5.83 -6.41
CA LYS A 107 2.45 6.01 -5.19
C LYS A 107 3.94 6.19 -5.47
N VAL A 108 4.53 5.36 -6.36
CA VAL A 108 5.95 5.50 -6.74
C VAL A 108 6.20 6.83 -7.41
N LEU A 109 5.35 7.25 -8.34
CA LEU A 109 5.43 8.54 -9.04
C LEU A 109 5.37 9.71 -8.05
N THR A 110 4.43 9.69 -7.10
CA THR A 110 4.31 10.73 -6.07
C THR A 110 5.58 10.88 -5.24
N ILE A 111 6.18 9.75 -4.81
CA ILE A 111 7.42 9.79 -4.02
C ILE A 111 8.60 10.34 -4.84
N GLN A 112 8.58 10.16 -6.15
CA GLN A 112 9.60 10.72 -7.06
C GLN A 112 9.34 12.18 -7.46
N GLY A 113 8.23 12.80 -7.02
CA GLY A 113 7.87 14.18 -7.34
C GLY A 113 7.15 14.35 -8.69
N TYR A 114 6.51 13.27 -9.20
CA TYR A 114 5.71 13.27 -10.42
C TYR A 114 4.21 13.23 -10.09
N GLU A 115 3.77 14.13 -9.20
CA GLU A 115 2.41 14.15 -8.64
C GLU A 115 1.34 14.38 -9.72
N GLU A 116 1.63 15.20 -10.74
CA GLU A 116 0.69 15.46 -11.83
C GLU A 116 0.42 14.18 -12.65
N GLU A 117 1.46 13.38 -12.93
CA GLU A 117 1.29 12.09 -13.61
C GLU A 117 0.54 11.08 -12.73
N ALA A 118 0.79 11.10 -11.41
CA ALA A 118 0.06 10.27 -10.47
C ALA A 118 -1.43 10.63 -10.42
N LEU A 119 -1.79 11.93 -10.43
CA LEU A 119 -3.19 12.36 -10.48
C LEU A 119 -3.92 11.92 -11.76
N LEU A 120 -3.24 11.91 -12.91
CA LEU A 120 -3.85 11.39 -14.14
C LEU A 120 -4.26 9.91 -14.01
N ILE A 121 -3.43 9.11 -13.34
CA ILE A 121 -3.77 7.70 -13.05
C ILE A 121 -5.00 7.64 -12.14
N ILE A 122 -5.08 8.48 -11.11
CA ILE A 122 -6.23 8.52 -10.20
C ILE A 122 -7.51 8.90 -10.94
N ASP A 123 -7.45 9.90 -11.82
CA ASP A 123 -8.61 10.34 -12.61
C ASP A 123 -9.11 9.21 -13.53
N GLU A 124 -8.20 8.47 -14.17
CA GLU A 124 -8.57 7.29 -14.99
C GLU A 124 -9.22 6.20 -14.13
N LEU A 125 -8.67 5.92 -12.94
CA LEU A 125 -9.23 4.91 -12.03
C LEU A 125 -10.64 5.28 -11.55
N LYS A 126 -10.89 6.55 -11.24
CA LYS A 126 -12.23 7.03 -10.84
C LYS A 126 -13.28 6.86 -11.93
N LEU A 127 -12.88 6.87 -13.20
CA LEU A 127 -13.79 6.61 -14.32
C LEU A 127 -14.16 5.13 -14.48
N ILE A 128 -13.25 4.23 -14.12
CA ILE A 128 -13.37 2.80 -14.36
C ILE A 128 -13.96 2.07 -13.16
N PHE A 129 -13.49 2.40 -11.95
CA PHE A 129 -13.83 1.68 -10.73
C PHE A 129 -14.92 2.37 -9.93
N GLN A 130 -15.84 1.57 -9.37
CA GLN A 130 -16.98 2.04 -8.58
C GLN A 130 -16.89 1.55 -7.13
N LYS A 131 -17.58 2.25 -6.25
CA LYS A 131 -17.83 2.05 -4.80
C LYS A 131 -16.80 1.26 -3.96
N THR A 132 -16.42 0.04 -4.33
CA THR A 132 -15.57 -0.83 -3.48
C THR A 132 -14.12 -0.36 -3.52
N ASP A 133 -13.62 -0.06 -4.70
CA ASP A 133 -12.21 0.33 -4.90
C ASP A 133 -12.01 1.83 -4.75
N LEU A 134 -13.11 2.61 -4.82
CA LEU A 134 -13.08 4.07 -4.70
C LEU A 134 -12.47 4.55 -3.38
N GLN A 135 -12.61 3.78 -2.31
CA GLN A 135 -12.00 4.10 -1.01
C GLN A 135 -10.45 4.16 -1.10
N GLU A 136 -9.84 3.17 -1.73
CA GLU A 136 -8.38 3.13 -1.86
C GLU A 136 -7.88 4.17 -2.87
N ILE A 137 -8.66 4.42 -3.93
CA ILE A 137 -8.37 5.47 -4.92
C ILE A 137 -8.39 6.85 -4.26
N LEU A 138 -9.40 7.16 -3.45
CA LEU A 138 -9.49 8.44 -2.71
C LEU A 138 -8.37 8.58 -1.67
N LEU A 139 -8.00 7.52 -0.97
CA LEU A 139 -6.86 7.57 -0.04
C LEU A 139 -5.54 7.85 -0.75
N MET A 140 -5.35 7.30 -1.96
CA MET A 140 -4.18 7.59 -2.78
C MET A 140 -4.20 9.03 -3.29
N GLU A 141 -5.34 9.53 -3.75
CA GLU A 141 -5.48 10.95 -4.14
C GLU A 141 -5.17 11.90 -2.98
N ALA A 142 -5.67 11.58 -1.77
CA ALA A 142 -5.34 12.36 -0.58
C ALA A 142 -3.83 12.38 -0.29
N PHE A 143 -3.15 11.22 -0.45
CA PHE A 143 -1.69 11.13 -0.32
C PHE A 143 -0.95 11.98 -1.36
N ILE A 144 -1.42 12.02 -2.61
CA ILE A 144 -0.84 12.87 -3.66
C ILE A 144 -1.03 14.35 -3.32
N ASN A 145 -2.25 14.74 -2.92
CA ASN A 145 -2.56 16.11 -2.52
C ASN A 145 -1.76 16.56 -1.30
N GLU A 146 -1.46 15.65 -0.35
CA GLU A 146 -0.56 15.90 0.78
C GLU A 146 0.87 16.20 0.29
N SER A 147 1.39 15.41 -0.64
CA SER A 147 2.71 15.62 -1.26
C SER A 147 2.81 16.99 -1.95
N MET A 148 1.75 17.37 -2.67
CA MET A 148 1.63 18.70 -3.32
C MET A 148 1.39 19.84 -2.32
N LYS A 149 1.16 19.54 -1.04
CA LYS A 149 0.72 20.48 0.01
C LYS A 149 -0.61 21.18 -0.31
N ASP A 150 -1.44 20.58 -1.14
CA ASP A 150 -2.81 21.04 -1.41
C ASP A 150 -3.76 20.45 -0.35
N PHE A 151 -3.64 20.97 0.88
CA PHE A 151 -4.38 20.47 2.02
C PHE A 151 -5.89 20.73 1.91
N GLU A 152 -6.31 21.69 1.10
CA GLU A 152 -7.72 21.92 0.85
C GLU A 152 -8.32 20.80 0.00
N LYS A 153 -7.67 20.42 -1.10
CA LYS A 153 -8.10 19.26 -1.89
C LYS A 153 -8.01 17.97 -1.10
N MET A 154 -6.93 17.78 -0.32
CA MET A 154 -6.79 16.64 0.59
C MET A 154 -7.99 16.53 1.52
N PHE A 155 -8.45 17.64 2.13
CA PHE A 155 -9.62 17.66 3.00
C PHE A 155 -10.88 17.17 2.29
N TYR A 156 -11.19 17.72 1.12
CA TYR A 156 -12.40 17.34 0.38
C TYR A 156 -12.34 15.88 -0.10
N THR A 157 -11.19 15.41 -0.53
CA THR A 157 -10.99 14.01 -0.93
C THR A 157 -11.23 13.05 0.26
N LEU A 158 -10.69 13.37 1.44
CA LEU A 158 -10.90 12.56 2.64
C LEU A 158 -12.34 12.66 3.17
N LYS A 159 -12.98 13.83 3.05
CA LYS A 159 -14.41 14.01 3.37
C LYS A 159 -15.27 13.12 2.46
N GLU A 160 -14.97 13.02 1.16
CA GLU A 160 -15.64 12.11 0.25
C GLU A 160 -15.45 10.65 0.67
N ALA A 161 -14.23 10.24 0.98
CA ALA A 161 -13.94 8.88 1.47
C ALA A 161 -14.73 8.56 2.75
N LEU A 162 -14.84 9.49 3.69
CA LEU A 162 -15.60 9.34 4.93
C LEU A 162 -17.12 9.38 4.71
N THR A 163 -17.61 10.06 3.68
CA THR A 163 -19.01 10.02 3.27
C THR A 163 -19.40 8.63 2.77
N ILE A 164 -18.51 7.96 2.03
CA ILE A 164 -18.70 6.60 1.54
C ILE A 164 -18.58 5.59 2.70
N ASN A 165 -17.55 5.72 3.51
CA ASN A 165 -17.31 4.86 4.67
C ASN A 165 -16.89 5.67 5.91
N PRO A 166 -17.85 6.02 6.77
CA PRO A 166 -17.59 6.80 8.00
C PRO A 166 -16.63 6.12 8.99
N ASN A 167 -16.39 4.82 8.84
CA ASN A 167 -15.50 4.04 9.71
C ASN A 167 -14.10 3.81 9.09
N ASN A 168 -13.77 4.46 7.99
CA ASN A 168 -12.45 4.34 7.40
C ASN A 168 -11.38 4.95 8.32
N SER A 169 -10.68 4.08 9.06
CA SER A 169 -9.68 4.49 10.05
C SER A 169 -8.52 5.26 9.44
N LYS A 170 -8.10 4.93 8.21
CA LYS A 170 -7.02 5.63 7.50
C LYS A 170 -7.44 7.07 7.17
N ALA A 171 -8.65 7.24 6.63
CA ALA A 171 -9.17 8.57 6.32
C ALA A 171 -9.35 9.42 7.60
N LEU A 172 -9.88 8.82 8.68
CA LEU A 172 -10.03 9.51 9.97
C LEU A 172 -8.68 9.93 10.59
N GLN A 173 -7.63 9.15 10.40
CA GLN A 173 -6.28 9.50 10.87
C GLN A 173 -5.64 10.63 10.05
N GLN A 174 -5.86 10.64 8.73
CA GLN A 174 -5.21 11.59 7.82
C GLN A 174 -5.92 12.95 7.76
N ILE A 175 -7.25 12.98 7.93
CA ILE A 175 -8.04 14.19 7.71
C ILE A 175 -7.65 15.35 8.64
N TRP A 176 -7.18 15.05 9.84
CA TRP A 176 -6.75 16.07 10.80
C TRP A 176 -5.65 16.97 10.24
N VAL A 177 -4.65 16.39 9.59
CA VAL A 177 -3.57 17.15 8.97
C VAL A 177 -4.13 18.14 7.96
N SER A 178 -5.08 17.69 7.13
CA SER A 178 -5.71 18.56 6.12
C SER A 178 -6.52 19.69 6.76
N VAL A 179 -7.23 19.42 7.86
CA VAL A 179 -8.00 20.43 8.61
C VAL A 179 -7.07 21.52 9.17
N GLU A 180 -5.99 21.12 9.81
CA GLU A 180 -5.05 22.04 10.44
C GLU A 180 -4.41 23.02 9.43
N PHE A 181 -3.97 22.51 8.28
CA PHE A 181 -3.32 23.34 7.27
C PHE A 181 -4.27 24.10 6.35
N SER A 182 -5.48 23.56 6.07
CA SER A 182 -6.50 24.25 5.25
C SER A 182 -7.43 25.14 6.05
N LYS A 183 -7.39 25.05 7.40
CA LYS A 183 -8.28 25.80 8.34
C LYS A 183 -9.78 25.48 8.18
N LYS A 184 -10.11 24.29 7.69
CA LYS A 184 -11.49 23.83 7.48
C LYS A 184 -12.14 23.31 8.79
N TYR A 185 -12.02 24.09 9.86
CA TYR A 185 -12.51 23.70 11.19
C TYR A 185 -14.03 23.52 11.25
N GLU A 186 -14.79 24.47 10.67
CA GLU A 186 -16.26 24.42 10.70
C GLU A 186 -16.77 23.19 9.94
N GLU A 187 -16.27 22.96 8.72
CA GLU A 187 -16.65 21.78 7.92
C GLU A 187 -16.21 20.46 8.58
N SER A 188 -15.09 20.49 9.33
CA SER A 188 -14.61 19.34 10.10
C SER A 188 -15.56 19.01 11.25
N VAL A 189 -16.02 20.03 12.00
CA VAL A 189 -17.03 19.86 13.08
C VAL A 189 -18.30 19.22 12.54
N GLU A 190 -18.85 19.74 11.43
CA GLU A 190 -20.04 19.18 10.78
C GLU A 190 -19.84 17.71 10.41
N LEU A 191 -18.74 17.42 9.70
CA LEU A 191 -18.43 16.06 9.24
C LEU A 191 -18.31 15.06 10.40
N HIS A 192 -17.53 15.42 11.44
CA HIS A 192 -17.31 14.49 12.55
C HIS A 192 -18.54 14.33 13.44
N THR A 193 -19.38 15.35 13.54
CA THR A 193 -20.69 15.24 14.19
C THR A 193 -21.58 14.23 13.46
N GLU A 194 -21.68 14.32 12.14
CA GLU A 194 -22.43 13.34 11.34
C GLU A 194 -21.88 11.90 11.47
N ILE A 195 -20.56 11.76 11.55
CA ILE A 195 -19.92 10.44 11.73
C ILE A 195 -20.25 9.87 13.10
N ILE A 196 -20.20 10.69 14.15
CA ILE A 196 -20.51 10.30 15.53
C ILE A 196 -21.98 9.93 15.68
N ASP A 197 -22.89 10.67 15.05
CA ASP A 197 -24.32 10.35 15.03
C ASP A 197 -24.60 8.96 14.44
N LYS A 198 -23.82 8.56 13.40
CA LYS A 198 -23.93 7.23 12.79
C LYS A 198 -23.16 6.15 13.57
N ASN A 199 -22.05 6.50 14.20
CA ASN A 199 -21.21 5.61 15.00
C ASN A 199 -20.69 6.32 16.26
N PRO A 200 -21.44 6.32 17.37
CA PRO A 200 -21.05 6.96 18.63
C PRO A 200 -19.77 6.38 19.28
N TYR A 201 -19.33 5.21 18.83
CA TYR A 201 -18.14 4.53 19.35
C TYR A 201 -16.86 4.82 18.55
N SER A 202 -16.91 5.68 17.53
CA SER A 202 -15.73 6.05 16.73
C SER A 202 -14.78 6.95 17.53
N TYR A 203 -13.78 6.36 18.18
CA TYR A 203 -12.76 7.10 18.93
C TYR A 203 -12.08 8.19 18.09
N LEU A 204 -11.70 7.87 16.85
CA LEU A 204 -11.03 8.84 15.96
C LEU A 204 -11.93 10.00 15.57
N ALA A 205 -13.24 9.77 15.38
CA ALA A 205 -14.17 10.86 15.08
C ALA A 205 -14.33 11.80 16.29
N TRP A 206 -14.45 11.25 17.50
CA TRP A 206 -14.45 12.06 18.72
C TRP A 206 -13.17 12.83 18.94
N TYR A 207 -12.01 12.17 18.68
CA TYR A 207 -10.70 12.81 18.77
C TYR A 207 -10.62 14.01 17.82
N ASN A 208 -10.97 13.81 16.54
CA ASN A 208 -10.93 14.86 15.52
C ASN A 208 -11.91 16.01 15.83
N LEU A 209 -13.12 15.70 16.33
CA LEU A 209 -14.08 16.72 16.73
C LEU A 209 -13.58 17.57 17.90
N GLY A 210 -12.86 16.98 18.84
CA GLY A 210 -12.28 17.70 19.98
C GLY A 210 -11.11 18.62 19.62
N HIS A 211 -10.54 18.47 18.44
CA HIS A 211 -9.44 19.29 17.92
C HIS A 211 -9.89 20.33 16.88
N ALA A 212 -11.07 20.22 16.33
CA ALA A 212 -11.63 21.17 15.38
C ALA A 212 -12.30 22.34 16.09
#